data_62be4013609e9dafc40a5327e46797fc
#
_entry.id   62be4013609e9dafc40a5327e46797fc
#
_cell.length_a   1.000
_cell.length_b   1.000
_cell.length_c   1.000
_cell.angle_alpha   90.00
_cell.angle_beta   90.00
_cell.angle_gamma   90.00
#
_symmetry.space_group_name_H-M   'P 1'
#
loop_
_entity.id
_entity.type
_entity.pdbx_description
1 polymer ?
#
loop_
_entity_poly.entity_id
_entity_poly.type
_entity_poly.pdbx_seq_one_letter_code
_entity_poly.pdbx_strand_id
1 'polypeptide(L)'
;MDMVDNQLKVLIVDDDEDDIFLVREMLREGLLETDLILDYALTGADAVSLINKGDYDIFLLDLHLGKADGLSILKYIHDKNSSVPVVFLTSQGDQEKAVEVMKAGATDYLIKSKLSVESLTQSIRSAIKLEGEKTQRAIAEHSLEVQGELLQGISNAMHKLLTVADFHSAISQALEELGKAAKVDGAFIFKHFQDSGKMQMCNLEFSWTENGEV
;
A
#
# COMPACT_ATOMS: atom_id res chain seq x y z
N MET A 1 8.98 -8.05 22.05
CA MET A 1 10.08 -8.24 21.09
C MET A 1 9.53 -9.23 20.08
N ASP A 2 8.76 -8.66 19.16
CA ASP A 2 8.00 -9.44 18.19
C ASP A 2 8.98 -10.09 17.22
N MET A 3 8.91 -11.41 17.10
CA MET A 3 9.59 -12.15 16.04
C MET A 3 8.96 -11.70 14.73
N VAL A 4 9.56 -10.70 14.11
CA VAL A 4 9.24 -10.32 12.73
C VAL A 4 9.53 -11.57 11.89
N ASP A 5 8.53 -12.03 11.19
CA ASP A 5 8.59 -13.13 10.23
C ASP A 5 9.73 -12.80 9.25
N ASN A 6 10.89 -13.44 9.43
CA ASN A 6 12.08 -13.20 8.61
C ASN A 6 11.98 -14.00 7.31
N GLN A 7 10.75 -14.18 6.83
CA GLN A 7 10.42 -14.89 5.61
C GLN A 7 10.42 -13.91 4.44
N LEU A 8 11.08 -14.28 3.35
CA LEU A 8 11.12 -13.50 2.12
C LEU A 8 10.61 -14.35 0.96
N LYS A 9 9.53 -13.93 0.36
CA LYS A 9 8.91 -14.62 -0.76
C LYS A 9 9.23 -13.93 -2.09
N VAL A 10 9.98 -14.61 -2.94
CA VAL A 10 10.47 -14.09 -4.21
C VAL A 10 9.86 -14.87 -5.37
N LEU A 11 9.33 -14.15 -6.36
CA LEU A 11 8.96 -14.75 -7.65
C LEU A 11 10.02 -14.40 -8.69
N ILE A 12 10.62 -15.43 -9.28
CA ILE A 12 11.58 -15.31 -10.37
C ILE A 12 10.85 -15.66 -11.67
N VAL A 13 10.91 -14.75 -12.67
CA VAL A 13 10.28 -14.96 -13.97
C VAL A 13 11.35 -14.87 -15.05
N ASP A 14 11.66 -15.99 -15.67
CA ASP A 14 12.69 -16.11 -16.70
C ASP A 14 12.34 -17.31 -17.57
N ASP A 15 12.55 -17.26 -18.86
CA ASP A 15 12.28 -18.40 -19.76
C ASP A 15 13.48 -19.38 -19.87
N ASP A 16 14.61 -19.04 -19.26
CA ASP A 16 15.80 -19.88 -19.16
C ASP A 16 15.91 -20.51 -17.76
N GLU A 17 15.80 -21.84 -17.70
CA GLU A 17 15.92 -22.60 -16.45
C GLU A 17 17.31 -22.49 -15.80
N ASP A 18 18.37 -22.32 -16.60
CA ASP A 18 19.74 -22.20 -16.12
C ASP A 18 19.93 -20.84 -15.41
N ASP A 19 19.35 -19.77 -15.94
CA ASP A 19 19.34 -18.45 -15.31
C ASP A 19 18.53 -18.46 -14.00
N ILE A 20 17.36 -19.10 -13.97
CA ILE A 20 16.59 -19.30 -12.73
C ILE A 20 17.42 -20.06 -11.69
N PHE A 21 18.08 -21.16 -12.10
CA PHE A 21 18.91 -21.94 -11.18
C PHE A 21 20.02 -21.08 -10.59
N LEU A 22 20.74 -20.32 -11.42
CA LEU A 22 21.82 -19.44 -10.98
C LEU A 22 21.35 -18.39 -9.98
N VAL A 23 20.25 -17.70 -10.29
CA VAL A 23 19.66 -16.68 -9.42
C VAL A 23 19.24 -17.30 -8.07
N ARG A 24 18.63 -18.46 -8.07
CA ARG A 24 18.22 -19.18 -6.85
C ARG A 24 19.41 -19.53 -5.95
N GLU A 25 20.50 -20.05 -6.53
CA GLU A 25 21.70 -20.38 -5.77
C GLU A 25 22.36 -19.11 -5.20
N MET A 26 22.43 -18.00 -5.96
CA MET A 26 22.92 -16.72 -5.46
C MET A 26 22.07 -16.19 -4.30
N LEU A 27 20.74 -16.31 -4.38
CA LEU A 27 19.86 -15.88 -3.30
C LEU A 27 20.04 -16.70 -2.03
N ARG A 28 20.19 -18.01 -2.15
CA ARG A 28 20.45 -18.90 -1.02
C ARG A 28 21.78 -18.61 -0.34
N GLU A 29 22.82 -18.31 -1.13
CA GLU A 29 24.13 -17.96 -0.62
C GLU A 29 24.14 -16.58 0.08
N GLY A 30 23.47 -15.59 -0.51
CA GLY A 30 23.51 -14.21 -0.02
C GLY A 30 22.52 -13.88 1.09
N LEU A 31 21.51 -14.73 1.31
CA LEU A 31 20.41 -14.52 2.27
C LEU A 31 20.28 -15.70 3.25
N LEU A 32 21.42 -16.23 3.74
CA LEU A 32 21.48 -17.42 4.60
C LEU A 32 20.66 -17.31 5.90
N GLU A 33 20.48 -16.11 6.43
CA GLU A 33 19.74 -15.87 7.68
C GLU A 33 18.25 -15.61 7.46
N THR A 34 17.78 -15.66 6.20
CA THR A 34 16.39 -15.37 5.80
C THR A 34 15.69 -16.67 5.41
N ASP A 35 14.48 -16.89 5.88
CA ASP A 35 13.61 -17.98 5.42
C ASP A 35 13.09 -17.65 4.01
N LEU A 36 13.75 -18.20 2.99
CA LEU A 36 13.46 -17.92 1.59
C LEU A 36 12.41 -18.85 1.01
N ILE A 37 11.32 -18.28 0.51
CA ILE A 37 10.36 -18.96 -0.36
C ILE A 37 10.62 -18.48 -1.79
N LEU A 38 11.03 -19.39 -2.67
CA LEU A 38 11.37 -19.11 -4.04
C LEU A 38 10.41 -19.83 -4.98
N ASP A 39 9.50 -19.06 -5.59
CA ASP A 39 8.68 -19.54 -6.70
C ASP A 39 9.29 -19.06 -8.04
N TYR A 40 8.99 -19.76 -9.11
CA TYR A 40 9.47 -19.37 -10.44
C TYR A 40 8.42 -19.62 -11.52
N ALA A 41 8.52 -18.85 -12.61
CA ALA A 41 7.70 -18.99 -13.80
C ALA A 41 8.57 -18.91 -15.05
N LEU A 42 8.35 -19.84 -15.97
CA LEU A 42 9.04 -19.92 -17.26
C LEU A 42 8.31 -19.15 -18.36
N THR A 43 7.07 -18.73 -18.10
CA THR A 43 6.26 -17.99 -19.06
C THR A 43 5.53 -16.84 -18.41
N GLY A 44 5.17 -15.83 -19.20
CA GLY A 44 4.35 -14.71 -18.72
C GLY A 44 2.97 -15.16 -18.21
N ALA A 45 2.38 -16.22 -18.77
CA ALA A 45 1.10 -16.77 -18.33
C ALA A 45 1.21 -17.42 -16.93
N ASP A 46 2.27 -18.17 -16.69
CA ASP A 46 2.56 -18.77 -15.39
C ASP A 46 2.83 -17.70 -14.35
N ALA A 47 3.62 -16.66 -14.72
CA ALA A 47 3.89 -15.52 -13.86
C ALA A 47 2.58 -14.83 -13.42
N VAL A 48 1.69 -14.52 -14.36
CA VAL A 48 0.37 -13.93 -14.04
C VAL A 48 -0.45 -14.84 -13.13
N SER A 49 -0.41 -16.16 -13.35
CA SER A 49 -1.10 -17.12 -12.49
C SER A 49 -0.57 -17.11 -11.06
N LEU A 50 0.75 -17.06 -10.88
CA LEU A 50 1.41 -17.03 -9.57
C LEU A 50 1.18 -15.68 -8.87
N ILE A 51 1.30 -14.56 -9.57
CA ILE A 51 1.00 -13.21 -9.05
C ILE A 51 -0.44 -13.13 -8.52
N ASN A 52 -1.40 -13.82 -9.16
CA ASN A 52 -2.78 -13.84 -8.70
C ASN A 52 -3.04 -14.73 -7.48
N LYS A 53 -2.20 -15.70 -7.21
CA LYS A 53 -2.39 -16.71 -6.18
C LYS A 53 -1.57 -16.46 -4.91
N GLY A 54 -0.50 -15.68 -5.01
CA GLY A 54 0.45 -15.53 -3.91
C GLY A 54 0.74 -14.07 -3.59
N ASP A 55 1.10 -13.84 -2.33
CA ASP A 55 1.67 -12.58 -1.87
C ASP A 55 3.20 -12.74 -1.93
N TYR A 56 3.85 -11.90 -2.72
CA TYR A 56 5.30 -11.86 -2.88
C TYR A 56 5.84 -10.55 -2.33
N ASP A 57 7.06 -10.61 -1.80
CA ASP A 57 7.76 -9.43 -1.29
C ASP A 57 8.58 -8.75 -2.38
N ILE A 58 8.95 -9.48 -3.44
CA ILE A 58 9.72 -8.95 -4.57
C ILE A 58 9.55 -9.83 -5.81
N PHE A 59 9.57 -9.19 -6.98
CA PHE A 59 9.62 -9.84 -8.29
C PHE A 59 10.98 -9.63 -8.94
N LEU A 60 11.59 -10.72 -9.42
CA LEU A 60 12.76 -10.71 -10.29
C LEU A 60 12.31 -11.11 -11.69
N LEU A 61 12.31 -10.18 -12.63
CA LEU A 61 11.78 -10.39 -13.97
C LEU A 61 12.88 -10.34 -15.01
N ASP A 62 12.95 -11.34 -15.88
CA ASP A 62 13.69 -11.16 -17.13
C ASP A 62 12.95 -10.18 -18.05
N LEU A 63 13.72 -9.41 -18.76
CA LEU A 63 13.19 -8.48 -19.76
C LEU A 63 12.62 -9.22 -20.98
N HIS A 64 13.24 -10.32 -21.38
CA HIS A 64 12.88 -11.14 -22.53
C HIS A 64 12.32 -12.50 -22.07
N LEU A 65 11.02 -12.70 -22.24
CA LEU A 65 10.32 -13.91 -21.84
C LEU A 65 9.77 -14.66 -23.07
N GLY A 66 10.65 -15.06 -23.97
CA GLY A 66 10.26 -15.74 -25.20
C GLY A 66 9.31 -14.90 -26.07
N LYS A 67 8.00 -15.22 -26.00
CA LYS A 67 6.95 -14.49 -26.76
C LYS A 67 6.35 -13.30 -25.97
N ALA A 68 6.59 -13.23 -24.68
CA ALA A 68 6.11 -12.17 -23.80
C ALA A 68 7.23 -11.17 -23.52
N ASP A 69 6.87 -9.95 -23.13
CA ASP A 69 7.80 -8.91 -22.73
C ASP A 69 7.64 -8.72 -21.21
N GLY A 70 8.74 -8.74 -20.47
CA GLY A 70 8.76 -8.46 -19.04
C GLY A 70 8.06 -7.14 -18.68
N LEU A 71 8.08 -6.15 -19.61
CA LEU A 71 7.36 -4.89 -19.45
C LEU A 71 5.84 -5.09 -19.33
N SER A 72 5.28 -6.08 -20.03
CA SER A 72 3.84 -6.38 -19.94
C SER A 72 3.46 -6.94 -18.58
N ILE A 73 4.36 -7.71 -17.95
CA ILE A 73 4.17 -8.23 -16.59
C ILE A 73 4.27 -7.09 -15.56
N LEU A 74 5.25 -6.19 -15.72
CA LEU A 74 5.36 -5.00 -14.88
C LEU A 74 4.07 -4.16 -14.91
N LYS A 75 3.53 -3.90 -16.09
CA LYS A 75 2.24 -3.19 -16.25
C LYS A 75 1.11 -3.94 -15.53
N TYR A 76 1.05 -5.25 -15.68
CA TYR A 76 0.05 -6.07 -15.00
C TYR A 76 0.15 -5.98 -13.47
N ILE A 77 1.37 -5.97 -12.91
CA ILE A 77 1.62 -5.79 -11.48
C ILE A 77 1.10 -4.41 -11.03
N HIS A 78 1.38 -3.35 -11.77
CA HIS A 78 0.94 -2.00 -11.46
C HIS A 78 -0.59 -1.83 -11.58
N ASP A 79 -1.22 -2.44 -12.57
CA ASP A 79 -2.68 -2.40 -12.76
C ASP A 79 -3.42 -3.09 -11.58
N LYS A 80 -2.73 -3.96 -10.87
CA LYS A 80 -3.21 -4.57 -9.62
C LYS A 80 -3.02 -3.69 -8.38
N ASN A 81 -2.52 -2.47 -8.53
CA ASN A 81 -2.12 -1.59 -7.42
C ASN A 81 -1.12 -2.27 -6.45
N SER A 82 -0.29 -3.15 -6.96
CA SER A 82 0.72 -3.82 -6.15
C SER A 82 1.89 -2.88 -5.89
N SER A 83 2.22 -2.68 -4.62
CA SER A 83 3.43 -1.95 -4.18
C SER A 83 4.65 -2.85 -4.05
N VAL A 84 4.58 -4.08 -4.57
CA VAL A 84 5.69 -5.03 -4.52
C VAL A 84 6.80 -4.56 -5.48
N PRO A 85 8.05 -4.43 -5.01
CA PRO A 85 9.17 -4.01 -5.84
C PRO A 85 9.46 -5.01 -6.97
N VAL A 86 9.86 -4.46 -8.12
CA VAL A 86 10.23 -5.23 -9.31
C VAL A 86 11.66 -4.91 -9.70
N VAL A 87 12.52 -5.93 -9.73
CA VAL A 87 13.90 -5.84 -10.21
C VAL A 87 14.01 -6.60 -11.52
N PHE A 88 14.49 -5.92 -12.57
CA PHE A 88 14.72 -6.57 -13.85
C PHE A 88 16.10 -7.20 -13.93
N LEU A 89 16.16 -8.40 -14.51
CA LEU A 89 17.39 -9.08 -14.90
C LEU A 89 17.51 -8.95 -16.43
N THR A 90 18.54 -8.26 -16.92
CA THR A 90 18.67 -7.92 -18.35
C THR A 90 19.94 -8.50 -18.95
N SER A 91 19.90 -8.82 -20.24
CA SER A 91 21.09 -9.22 -20.99
C SER A 91 22.01 -8.03 -21.31
N GLN A 92 23.24 -8.31 -21.67
CA GLN A 92 24.19 -7.28 -22.09
C GLN A 92 23.76 -6.68 -23.44
N GLY A 93 23.59 -5.37 -23.50
CA GLY A 93 23.14 -4.64 -24.70
C GLY A 93 21.77 -3.97 -24.58
N ASP A 94 20.99 -4.30 -23.57
CA ASP A 94 19.62 -3.78 -23.37
C ASP A 94 19.55 -2.42 -22.63
N GLN A 95 20.59 -1.59 -22.74
CA GLN A 95 20.66 -0.31 -21.99
C GLN A 95 19.49 0.63 -22.29
N GLU A 96 19.03 0.69 -23.55
CA GLU A 96 17.86 1.51 -23.90
C GLU A 96 16.58 0.98 -23.25
N LYS A 97 16.40 -0.34 -23.21
CA LYS A 97 15.28 -0.99 -22.56
C LYS A 97 15.33 -0.90 -21.04
N ALA A 98 16.52 -0.93 -20.44
CA ALA A 98 16.69 -0.67 -19.02
C ALA A 98 16.14 0.70 -18.60
N VAL A 99 16.38 1.73 -19.43
CA VAL A 99 15.78 3.07 -19.22
C VAL A 99 14.25 3.02 -19.35
N GLU A 100 13.73 2.23 -20.29
CA GLU A 100 12.29 2.09 -20.50
C GLU A 100 11.62 1.42 -19.30
N VAL A 101 12.15 0.31 -18.78
CA VAL A 101 11.59 -0.38 -17.60
C VAL A 101 11.66 0.48 -16.35
N MET A 102 12.73 1.24 -16.14
CA MET A 102 12.83 2.19 -15.03
C MET A 102 11.77 3.30 -15.13
N LYS A 103 11.54 3.85 -16.32
CA LYS A 103 10.46 4.84 -16.57
C LYS A 103 9.07 4.23 -16.37
N ALA A 104 8.91 2.94 -16.65
CA ALA A 104 7.67 2.21 -16.45
C ALA A 104 7.43 1.83 -14.99
N GLY A 105 8.36 2.14 -14.07
CA GLY A 105 8.18 1.96 -12.63
C GLY A 105 8.89 0.74 -12.04
N ALA A 106 9.83 0.13 -12.75
CA ALA A 106 10.72 -0.86 -12.14
C ALA A 106 11.52 -0.22 -11.00
N THR A 107 11.77 -0.98 -9.95
CA THR A 107 12.49 -0.49 -8.77
C THR A 107 14.00 -0.46 -9.03
N ASP A 108 14.51 -1.47 -9.74
CA ASP A 108 15.92 -1.57 -10.13
C ASP A 108 16.09 -2.47 -11.36
N TYR A 109 17.31 -2.50 -11.91
CA TYR A 109 17.69 -3.47 -12.95
C TYR A 109 19.13 -3.95 -12.75
N LEU A 110 19.38 -5.21 -13.09
CA LEU A 110 20.70 -5.86 -13.00
C LEU A 110 21.05 -6.53 -14.33
N ILE A 111 22.31 -6.44 -14.72
CA ILE A 111 22.81 -7.07 -15.97
C ILE A 111 23.24 -8.51 -15.62
N LYS A 112 22.62 -9.51 -16.24
CA LYS A 112 22.86 -10.96 -15.97
C LYS A 112 24.36 -11.32 -16.03
N SER A 113 25.10 -10.79 -17.02
CA SER A 113 26.54 -11.08 -17.17
C SER A 113 27.44 -10.47 -16.09
N LYS A 114 26.90 -9.57 -15.25
CA LYS A 114 27.60 -8.91 -14.12
C LYS A 114 26.99 -9.25 -12.77
N LEU A 115 26.05 -10.20 -12.73
CA LEU A 115 25.44 -10.63 -11.50
C LEU A 115 26.47 -11.24 -10.57
N SER A 116 26.41 -10.84 -9.30
CA SER A 116 27.12 -11.47 -8.17
C SER A 116 26.15 -11.62 -7.02
N VAL A 117 26.50 -12.47 -6.06
CA VAL A 117 25.73 -12.66 -4.83
C VAL A 117 25.51 -11.31 -4.12
N GLU A 118 26.55 -10.49 -4.04
CA GLU A 118 26.47 -9.17 -3.40
C GLU A 118 25.55 -8.20 -4.16
N SER A 119 25.71 -8.10 -5.49
CA SER A 119 24.91 -7.15 -6.28
C SER A 119 23.44 -7.51 -6.27
N LEU A 120 23.10 -8.80 -6.37
CA LEU A 120 21.73 -9.29 -6.33
C LEU A 120 21.08 -9.04 -4.96
N THR A 121 21.75 -9.44 -3.88
CA THR A 121 21.22 -9.28 -2.52
C THR A 121 21.13 -7.81 -2.10
N GLN A 122 22.07 -6.98 -2.51
CA GLN A 122 22.01 -5.54 -2.27
C GLN A 122 20.84 -4.89 -2.99
N SER A 123 20.61 -5.21 -4.28
CA SER A 123 19.48 -4.70 -5.05
C SER A 123 18.15 -5.09 -4.41
N ILE A 124 17.99 -6.36 -4.02
CA ILE A 124 16.78 -6.86 -3.35
C ILE A 124 16.51 -6.12 -2.04
N ARG A 125 17.51 -6.03 -1.16
CA ARG A 125 17.36 -5.32 0.12
C ARG A 125 17.02 -3.84 -0.08
N SER A 126 17.67 -3.19 -1.04
CA SER A 126 17.41 -1.79 -1.39
C SER A 126 16.02 -1.58 -1.95
N ALA A 127 15.58 -2.48 -2.84
CA ALA A 127 14.25 -2.43 -3.45
C ALA A 127 13.13 -2.59 -2.40
N ILE A 128 13.23 -3.58 -1.52
CA ILE A 128 12.26 -3.81 -0.44
C ILE A 128 12.23 -2.62 0.52
N LYS A 129 13.40 -2.13 0.93
CA LYS A 129 13.51 -0.97 1.83
C LYS A 129 12.86 0.27 1.22
N LEU A 130 13.19 0.58 -0.03
CA LEU A 130 12.65 1.75 -0.74
C LEU A 130 11.12 1.71 -0.82
N GLU A 131 10.55 0.54 -1.15
CA GLU A 131 9.10 0.40 -1.26
C GLU A 131 8.42 0.47 0.11
N GLY A 132 9.03 -0.11 1.15
CA GLY A 132 8.59 0.04 2.53
C GLY A 132 8.58 1.51 2.99
N GLU A 133 9.62 2.28 2.68
CA GLU A 133 9.69 3.71 3.00
C GLU A 133 8.61 4.52 2.27
N LYS A 134 8.34 4.24 0.97
CA LYS A 134 7.27 4.88 0.21
C LYS A 134 5.89 4.59 0.81
N THR A 135 5.63 3.34 1.16
CA THR A 135 4.36 2.92 1.77
C THR A 135 4.14 3.60 3.12
N GLN A 136 5.16 3.62 4.00
CA GLN A 136 5.09 4.29 5.29
C GLN A 136 4.86 5.80 5.13
N ARG A 137 5.52 6.42 4.17
CA ARG A 137 5.32 7.84 3.87
C ARG A 137 3.89 8.12 3.39
N ALA A 138 3.36 7.32 2.47
CA ALA A 138 1.99 7.48 1.99
C ALA A 138 0.96 7.34 3.12
N ILE A 139 1.14 6.36 4.04
CA ILE A 139 0.29 6.20 5.22
C ILE A 139 0.37 7.42 6.14
N ALA A 140 1.58 7.94 6.40
CA ALA A 140 1.77 9.10 7.25
C ALA A 140 1.16 10.38 6.63
N GLU A 141 1.35 10.61 5.33
CA GLU A 141 0.75 11.72 4.60
C GLU A 141 -0.79 11.66 4.64
N HIS A 142 -1.38 10.49 4.40
CA HIS A 142 -2.83 10.31 4.49
C HIS A 142 -3.36 10.54 5.92
N SER A 143 -2.64 10.06 6.94
CA SER A 143 -3.02 10.29 8.34
C SER A 143 -3.02 11.79 8.71
N LEU A 144 -2.01 12.53 8.24
CA LEU A 144 -1.93 13.99 8.44
C LEU A 144 -3.08 14.74 7.73
N GLU A 145 -3.45 14.31 6.53
CA GLU A 145 -4.57 14.89 5.79
C GLU A 145 -5.88 14.72 6.54
N VAL A 146 -6.18 13.50 7.00
CA VAL A 146 -7.39 13.18 7.79
C VAL A 146 -7.42 13.99 9.10
N GLN A 147 -6.28 14.10 9.80
CA GLN A 147 -6.19 14.94 11.01
C GLN A 147 -6.43 16.42 10.71
N GLY A 148 -5.91 16.93 9.60
CA GLY A 148 -6.11 18.30 9.16
C GLY A 148 -7.58 18.61 8.87
N GLU A 149 -8.27 17.73 8.14
CA GLU A 149 -9.71 17.86 7.87
C GLU A 149 -10.53 17.89 9.17
N LEU A 150 -10.21 17.00 10.10
CA LEU A 150 -10.92 16.93 11.39
C LEU A 150 -10.70 18.20 12.24
N LEU A 151 -9.46 18.69 12.33
CA LEU A 151 -9.15 19.94 13.03
C LEU A 151 -9.86 21.16 12.41
N GLN A 152 -9.95 21.21 11.08
CA GLN A 152 -10.68 22.27 10.39
C GLN A 152 -12.19 22.17 10.69
N GLY A 153 -12.77 20.97 10.72
CA GLY A 153 -14.17 20.76 11.09
C GLY A 153 -14.47 21.20 12.53
N ILE A 154 -13.57 20.87 13.47
CA ILE A 154 -13.68 21.34 14.86
C ILE A 154 -13.64 22.87 14.93
N SER A 155 -12.72 23.50 14.22
CA SER A 155 -12.61 24.97 14.19
C SER A 155 -13.89 25.60 13.63
N ASN A 156 -14.43 25.06 12.53
CA ASN A 156 -15.67 25.53 11.93
C ASN A 156 -16.85 25.35 12.90
N ALA A 157 -16.97 24.20 13.54
CA ALA A 157 -18.02 23.93 14.53
C ALA A 157 -17.95 24.89 15.71
N MET A 158 -16.76 25.17 16.25
CA MET A 158 -16.55 26.16 17.30
C MET A 158 -16.96 27.58 16.83
N HIS A 159 -16.61 27.95 15.60
CA HIS A 159 -17.01 29.23 15.03
C HIS A 159 -18.54 29.36 14.95
N LYS A 160 -19.26 28.31 14.54
CA LYS A 160 -20.73 28.28 14.52
C LYS A 160 -21.31 28.47 15.92
N LEU A 161 -20.79 27.74 16.90
CA LEU A 161 -21.25 27.87 18.30
C LEU A 161 -21.05 29.28 18.89
N LEU A 162 -20.02 30.05 18.43
CA LEU A 162 -19.72 31.36 18.93
C LEU A 162 -20.43 32.49 18.18
N THR A 163 -20.80 32.30 16.91
CA THR A 163 -21.29 33.36 16.02
C THR A 163 -22.78 33.28 15.72
N VAL A 164 -23.38 32.10 15.76
CA VAL A 164 -24.81 31.90 15.48
C VAL A 164 -25.60 32.27 16.74
N ALA A 165 -26.50 33.23 16.62
CA ALA A 165 -27.22 33.80 17.78
C ALA A 165 -28.25 32.84 18.38
N ASP A 166 -28.89 32.03 17.54
CA ASP A 166 -29.84 30.99 18.00
C ASP A 166 -29.11 29.73 18.41
N PHE A 167 -29.30 29.33 19.68
CA PHE A 167 -28.62 28.19 20.28
C PHE A 167 -28.88 26.83 19.54
N HIS A 168 -30.14 26.60 19.14
CA HIS A 168 -30.50 25.36 18.45
C HIS A 168 -29.86 25.31 17.07
N SER A 169 -29.92 26.38 16.33
CA SER A 169 -29.26 26.51 15.01
C SER A 169 -27.73 26.40 15.13
N ALA A 170 -27.13 26.97 16.17
CA ALA A 170 -25.68 26.88 16.41
C ALA A 170 -25.24 25.44 16.60
N ILE A 171 -25.94 24.65 17.43
CA ILE A 171 -25.61 23.24 17.68
C ILE A 171 -25.83 22.39 16.44
N SER A 172 -26.94 22.58 15.72
CA SER A 172 -27.24 21.82 14.50
C SER A 172 -26.16 22.06 13.44
N GLN A 173 -25.73 23.31 13.22
CA GLN A 173 -24.65 23.64 12.29
C GLN A 173 -23.29 23.09 12.76
N ALA A 174 -23.01 23.12 14.06
CA ALA A 174 -21.77 22.55 14.60
C ALA A 174 -21.72 21.04 14.43
N LEU A 175 -22.84 20.32 14.64
CA LEU A 175 -22.94 18.87 14.39
C LEU A 175 -22.72 18.53 12.91
N GLU A 176 -23.28 19.34 12.01
CA GLU A 176 -23.08 19.19 10.56
C GLU A 176 -21.60 19.32 10.19
N GLU A 177 -20.89 20.35 10.66
CA GLU A 177 -19.47 20.57 10.41
C GLU A 177 -18.61 19.40 10.95
N LEU A 178 -18.91 18.94 12.17
CA LEU A 178 -18.21 17.80 12.78
C LEU A 178 -18.49 16.49 12.06
N GLY A 179 -19.75 16.23 11.70
CA GLY A 179 -20.14 15.01 11.00
C GLY A 179 -19.48 14.90 9.64
N LYS A 180 -19.48 16.00 8.86
CA LYS A 180 -18.79 16.07 7.56
C LYS A 180 -17.28 15.87 7.70
N ALA A 181 -16.64 16.53 8.68
CA ALA A 181 -15.20 16.43 8.90
C ALA A 181 -14.78 15.01 9.37
N ALA A 182 -15.60 14.38 10.18
CA ALA A 182 -15.39 13.00 10.64
C ALA A 182 -15.77 11.94 9.58
N LYS A 183 -16.38 12.35 8.45
CA LYS A 183 -16.86 11.45 7.39
C LYS A 183 -17.79 10.34 7.92
N VAL A 184 -18.71 10.72 8.82
CA VAL A 184 -19.71 9.81 9.40
C VAL A 184 -21.09 10.10 8.83
N ASP A 185 -21.96 9.08 8.81
CA ASP A 185 -23.32 9.20 8.26
C ASP A 185 -24.27 10.00 9.15
N GLY A 186 -23.92 10.20 10.43
CA GLY A 186 -24.71 10.99 11.36
C GLY A 186 -24.01 11.30 12.68
N ALA A 187 -24.43 12.39 13.32
CA ALA A 187 -23.99 12.85 14.62
C ALA A 187 -25.21 13.16 15.49
N PHE A 188 -25.17 12.74 16.75
CA PHE A 188 -26.32 12.79 17.64
C PHE A 188 -25.91 13.30 19.02
N ILE A 189 -26.72 14.17 19.63
CA ILE A 189 -26.59 14.57 21.02
C ILE A 189 -27.82 14.08 21.79
N PHE A 190 -27.58 13.34 22.85
CA PHE A 190 -28.61 12.84 23.76
C PHE A 190 -28.54 13.51 25.10
N LYS A 191 -29.70 13.90 25.63
CA LYS A 191 -29.82 14.43 26.99
C LYS A 191 -30.27 13.32 27.94
N HIS A 192 -29.48 13.12 28.97
CA HIS A 192 -29.82 12.24 30.07
C HIS A 192 -30.54 12.98 31.18
N PHE A 193 -31.63 12.45 31.67
CA PHE A 193 -32.32 12.96 32.85
C PHE A 193 -32.82 11.82 33.71
N GLN A 194 -32.93 12.09 35.01
CA GLN A 194 -33.44 11.14 36.01
C GLN A 194 -34.89 11.52 36.35
N ASP A 195 -35.82 10.62 36.11
CA ASP A 195 -37.18 10.80 36.57
C ASP A 195 -37.25 10.53 38.07
N SER A 196 -38.24 11.10 38.73
CA SER A 196 -38.52 10.95 40.19
C SER A 196 -38.64 9.50 40.68
N GLY A 197 -38.72 8.53 39.76
CA GLY A 197 -38.78 7.08 40.02
C GLY A 197 -37.46 6.32 39.91
N LYS A 198 -36.28 6.97 39.82
CA LYS A 198 -34.94 6.35 39.59
C LYS A 198 -34.72 5.72 38.23
N MET A 199 -35.60 5.91 37.27
CA MET A 199 -35.38 5.44 35.90
C MET A 199 -34.52 6.43 35.16
N GLN A 200 -33.39 6.00 34.58
CA GLN A 200 -32.57 6.83 33.68
C GLN A 200 -33.26 6.90 32.32
N MET A 201 -33.60 8.07 31.89
CA MET A 201 -34.16 8.32 30.56
C MET A 201 -33.19 9.09 29.70
N CYS A 202 -33.24 8.82 28.39
CA CYS A 202 -32.40 9.46 27.37
C CYS A 202 -33.28 9.96 26.25
N ASN A 203 -33.21 11.26 25.96
CA ASN A 203 -33.88 11.85 24.79
C ASN A 203 -32.85 12.33 23.76
N LEU A 204 -33.15 12.11 22.50
CA LEU A 204 -32.43 12.74 21.40
C LEU A 204 -32.76 14.23 21.42
N GLU A 205 -31.73 15.07 21.56
CA GLU A 205 -31.90 16.52 21.64
C GLU A 205 -31.51 17.20 20.33
N PHE A 206 -30.42 16.72 19.70
CA PHE A 206 -29.96 17.20 18.40
C PHE A 206 -29.49 16.04 17.55
N SER A 207 -29.69 16.14 16.25
CA SER A 207 -29.22 15.16 15.26
C SER A 207 -28.81 15.85 13.97
N TRP A 208 -27.84 15.26 13.32
CA TRP A 208 -27.48 15.53 11.94
C TRP A 208 -27.25 14.21 11.23
N THR A 209 -27.75 14.09 10.01
CA THR A 209 -27.47 12.93 9.13
C THR A 209 -27.20 13.45 7.73
N GLU A 210 -26.31 12.76 7.00
CA GLU A 210 -25.89 13.17 5.65
C GLU A 210 -27.09 13.19 4.68
N ASN A 211 -28.04 12.27 4.84
CA ASN A 211 -29.24 12.15 3.98
C ASN A 211 -30.49 12.85 4.53
N GLY A 212 -30.41 13.53 5.68
CA GLY A 212 -31.54 14.23 6.29
C GLY A 212 -32.64 13.34 6.89
N GLU A 213 -32.42 12.03 6.99
CA GLU A 213 -33.33 11.06 7.62
C GLU A 213 -32.87 10.74 9.05
N VAL A 214 -33.77 10.94 10.04
CA VAL A 214 -33.57 10.57 11.46
C VAL A 214 -34.62 9.53 11.82
#